data_02848622b2eb7f27150e529640c090cc
#
_entry.id   02848622b2eb7f27150e529640c090cc
#
_cell.length_a   1.000
_cell.length_b   1.000
_cell.length_c   1.000
_cell.angle_alpha   90.00
_cell.angle_beta   90.00
_cell.angle_gamma   90.00
#
_symmetry.space_group_name_H-M   'P 1'
#
loop_
_entity.id
_entity.type
_entity.pdbx_description
1 polymer ?
#
loop_
_entity_poly.entity_id
_entity_poly.type
_entity_poly.pdbx_seq_one_letter_code
_entity_poly.pdbx_strand_id
1 'polypeptide(L)'
;SLSSSESDQELEDIVEEVADSEPLSSPQKTDSSSMHAIEGATSGTGTAPENNVVDKEASSSPIDELDKESRELRSTLLGLPSGELSSVEIINQATDTLVTLLNRYSDINGTAGINHCGDVIANSCKLSDQNNKFPLNEEIVTSLVKSYLTSATGALRAIALMEAFVLPLVLEMNPVGTTTAQAKQQKPASRSLTSLIVSLARDRPMECVDAILVPSMVPPLTNAIEDWEPSRFQCELISRVLRAGRDSLSSQAIAHFLEKLLPTDVDARGVKWTDHTMPLLTTCLNRRPPLSGVVIARMADEIIDVLSPIKCNSMEKSMKFATLFNALVTKYGSQLKSASKVDPLIEAVPRLKTFMSKTITTSLKKLK
;
A
#
# COMPACT_ATOMS: atom_id res chain seq x y z
N SER A 1 -40.07 33.76 -25.89
CA SER A 1 -41.12 33.03 -25.20
C SER A 1 -40.93 31.53 -25.34
N LEU A 2 -40.27 30.94 -24.37
CA LEU A 2 -40.40 29.51 -24.09
C LEU A 2 -40.11 29.32 -22.59
N SER A 3 -41.06 28.72 -21.96
CA SER A 3 -41.25 28.54 -20.53
C SER A 3 -40.29 27.53 -19.89
N SER A 4 -39.74 27.92 -18.77
CA SER A 4 -39.10 27.05 -17.77
C SER A 4 -40.17 26.26 -17.01
N SER A 5 -39.96 24.97 -16.84
CA SER A 5 -40.64 24.13 -15.87
C SER A 5 -39.65 23.61 -14.84
N GLU A 6 -39.75 24.16 -13.65
CA GLU A 6 -39.21 23.67 -12.42
C GLU A 6 -39.90 22.34 -12.05
N SER A 7 -39.15 21.38 -11.67
CA SER A 7 -39.64 20.18 -10.97
C SER A 7 -38.82 19.98 -9.71
N ASP A 8 -39.32 20.48 -8.61
CA ASP A 8 -38.95 20.15 -7.25
C ASP A 8 -39.33 18.70 -6.99
N GLN A 9 -38.36 17.88 -6.59
CA GLN A 9 -38.61 16.58 -5.97
C GLN A 9 -38.18 16.63 -4.52
N GLU A 10 -39.21 16.58 -3.67
CA GLU A 10 -39.16 16.41 -2.23
C GLU A 10 -38.42 15.05 -1.91
N LEU A 11 -37.42 15.12 -1.04
CA LEU A 11 -36.82 13.95 -0.40
C LEU A 11 -37.44 13.76 0.96
N GLU A 12 -38.28 12.75 1.09
CA GLU A 12 -38.85 12.27 2.35
C GLU A 12 -37.77 11.73 3.29
N ASP A 13 -37.80 12.21 4.52
CA ASP A 13 -37.04 11.74 5.67
C ASP A 13 -37.52 10.35 6.11
N ILE A 14 -36.67 9.35 5.99
CA ILE A 14 -36.87 8.06 6.66
C ILE A 14 -36.05 8.09 7.95
N VAL A 15 -36.73 8.25 9.06
CA VAL A 15 -36.22 8.04 10.42
C VAL A 15 -36.34 6.56 10.74
N GLU A 16 -35.22 5.88 10.86
CA GLU A 16 -35.18 4.49 11.33
C GLU A 16 -34.67 4.44 12.77
N GLU A 17 -35.53 3.91 13.62
CA GLU A 17 -35.44 3.71 15.06
C GLU A 17 -34.39 2.64 15.39
N VAL A 18 -33.32 2.99 16.13
CA VAL A 18 -32.32 2.02 16.58
C VAL A 18 -32.59 1.65 18.02
N ALA A 19 -32.97 0.40 18.22
CA ALA A 19 -33.17 -0.23 19.52
C ALA A 19 -31.86 -0.44 20.28
N ASP A 20 -31.97 -0.20 21.60
CA ASP A 20 -30.97 -0.44 22.65
C ASP A 20 -30.45 -1.89 22.64
N SER A 21 -29.16 -2.05 22.77
CA SER A 21 -28.53 -3.32 23.15
C SER A 21 -27.46 -3.06 24.22
N GLU A 22 -27.65 -3.72 25.33
CA GLU A 22 -26.87 -3.64 26.58
C GLU A 22 -25.42 -4.13 26.43
N PRO A 23 -24.51 -3.72 27.32
CA PRO A 23 -23.10 -4.07 27.29
C PRO A 23 -22.79 -5.39 28.00
N LEU A 24 -22.11 -6.29 27.34
CA LEU A 24 -21.56 -7.53 27.88
C LEU A 24 -20.14 -7.34 28.43
N SER A 25 -20.03 -7.71 29.66
CA SER A 25 -18.92 -7.97 30.58
C SER A 25 -17.52 -8.29 30.00
N SER A 26 -16.53 -7.72 30.72
CA SER A 26 -15.09 -7.94 30.65
C SER A 26 -14.64 -9.36 30.99
N PRO A 27 -13.54 -9.85 30.38
CA PRO A 27 -12.78 -10.95 30.96
C PRO A 27 -11.41 -10.52 31.53
N GLN A 28 -11.23 -10.96 32.70
CA GLN A 28 -10.10 -11.32 33.57
C GLN A 28 -8.65 -11.21 32.98
N LYS A 29 -7.82 -10.59 33.82
CA LYS A 29 -6.36 -10.68 33.87
C LYS A 29 -5.91 -12.11 34.22
N THR A 30 -4.91 -12.57 33.50
CA THR A 30 -4.02 -13.65 33.97
C THR A 30 -2.57 -13.18 33.89
N ASP A 31 -2.00 -12.97 35.08
CA ASP A 31 -0.57 -12.89 35.35
C ASP A 31 0.05 -14.27 35.18
N SER A 32 1.18 -14.36 34.50
CA SER A 32 2.19 -15.37 34.83
C SER A 32 3.56 -14.97 34.30
N SER A 33 4.36 -14.54 35.25
CA SER A 33 5.81 -14.44 35.25
C SER A 33 6.44 -15.83 35.11
N SER A 34 7.47 -15.96 34.29
CA SER A 34 8.54 -16.93 34.55
C SER A 34 9.82 -16.53 33.82
N MET A 35 10.76 -16.03 34.59
CA MET A 35 12.19 -15.95 34.26
C MET A 35 12.82 -17.34 34.34
N HIS A 36 13.61 -17.72 33.34
CA HIS A 36 14.72 -18.66 33.55
C HIS A 36 15.93 -18.24 32.72
N ALA A 37 16.93 -17.77 33.45
CA ALA A 37 18.31 -17.67 33.01
C ALA A 37 18.95 -19.02 33.10
N ILE A 38 19.72 -19.45 32.09
CA ILE A 38 20.71 -20.52 32.23
C ILE A 38 22.00 -20.04 31.54
N GLU A 39 22.96 -19.70 32.37
CA GLU A 39 24.38 -19.65 32.04
C GLU A 39 24.93 -21.08 32.01
N GLY A 40 25.79 -21.38 31.04
CA GLY A 40 26.49 -22.65 30.98
C GLY A 40 27.67 -22.59 30.01
N ALA A 41 28.80 -22.12 30.51
CA ALA A 41 30.09 -22.25 29.84
C ALA A 41 30.64 -23.66 30.04
N THR A 42 31.09 -24.33 28.95
CA THR A 42 32.13 -25.39 29.04
C THR A 42 32.99 -25.38 27.79
N SER A 43 34.28 -25.10 28.04
CA SER A 43 35.40 -25.31 27.16
C SER A 43 35.66 -26.83 26.99
N GLY A 44 35.82 -27.27 25.74
CA GLY A 44 36.25 -28.63 25.41
C GLY A 44 37.21 -28.60 24.22
N THR A 45 38.51 -28.72 24.54
CA THR A 45 39.59 -29.07 23.61
C THR A 45 39.46 -30.54 23.21
N GLY A 46 39.48 -30.82 21.90
CA GLY A 46 39.46 -32.22 21.41
C GLY A 46 39.84 -32.32 19.95
N THR A 47 41.11 -32.64 19.73
CA THR A 47 41.75 -33.48 18.69
C THR A 47 40.97 -33.66 17.36
N ALA A 48 41.64 -33.31 16.26
CA ALA A 48 41.31 -33.70 14.89
C ALA A 48 41.43 -35.24 14.69
N PRO A 49 40.59 -35.82 13.85
CA PRO A 49 40.92 -36.95 13.06
C PRO A 49 40.77 -36.71 11.55
N GLU A 50 41.60 -37.40 10.86
CA GLU A 50 41.95 -37.53 9.47
C GLU A 50 40.83 -37.51 8.45
N ASN A 51 41.19 -36.94 7.31
CA ASN A 51 40.54 -36.98 6.02
C ASN A 51 40.01 -38.36 5.63
N ASN A 52 38.68 -38.47 5.54
CA ASN A 52 38.03 -39.37 4.60
C ASN A 52 37.28 -38.49 3.59
N VAL A 53 37.91 -38.31 2.43
CA VAL A 53 37.23 -37.83 1.24
C VAL A 53 36.27 -38.91 0.79
N VAL A 54 35.08 -38.90 1.29
CA VAL A 54 33.95 -39.58 0.67
C VAL A 54 33.36 -38.57 -0.30
N ASP A 55 33.48 -38.87 -1.59
CA ASP A 55 32.71 -38.19 -2.66
C ASP A 55 31.21 -38.26 -2.28
N LYS A 56 30.73 -37.25 -1.53
CA LYS A 56 29.32 -36.97 -1.40
C LYS A 56 28.90 -36.42 -2.74
N GLU A 57 28.24 -37.22 -3.56
CA GLU A 57 27.31 -36.73 -4.55
C GLU A 57 26.49 -35.64 -3.84
N ALA A 58 26.70 -34.40 -4.22
CA ALA A 58 26.01 -33.24 -3.66
C ALA A 58 24.53 -33.37 -4.06
N SER A 59 23.73 -33.99 -3.20
CA SER A 59 22.29 -33.97 -3.33
C SER A 59 21.89 -32.51 -3.22
N SER A 60 21.53 -31.91 -4.34
CA SER A 60 20.96 -30.55 -4.42
C SER A 60 19.80 -30.46 -3.44
N SER A 61 19.72 -29.36 -2.70
CA SER A 61 18.57 -29.17 -1.81
C SER A 61 17.28 -29.03 -2.64
N PRO A 62 16.10 -29.40 -2.11
CA PRO A 62 14.84 -29.22 -2.83
C PRO A 62 14.60 -27.77 -3.30
N ILE A 63 15.16 -26.80 -2.57
CA ILE A 63 15.09 -25.37 -2.92
C ILE A 63 15.98 -25.07 -4.14
N ASP A 64 17.18 -25.66 -4.24
CA ASP A 64 18.08 -25.42 -5.37
C ASP A 64 17.48 -25.89 -6.69
N GLU A 65 16.71 -26.99 -6.67
CA GLU A 65 15.97 -27.47 -7.85
C GLU A 65 14.86 -26.50 -8.25
N LEU A 66 14.07 -25.99 -7.28
CA LEU A 66 13.01 -25.03 -7.53
C LEU A 66 13.57 -23.70 -8.06
N ASP A 67 14.70 -23.26 -7.53
CA ASP A 67 15.40 -22.07 -8.00
C ASP A 67 15.88 -22.22 -9.45
N LYS A 68 16.32 -23.42 -9.82
CA LYS A 68 16.71 -23.74 -11.18
C LYS A 68 15.49 -23.69 -12.12
N GLU A 69 14.39 -24.34 -11.77
CA GLU A 69 13.14 -24.32 -12.55
C GLU A 69 12.62 -22.87 -12.69
N SER A 70 12.66 -22.06 -11.64
CA SER A 70 12.24 -20.67 -11.66
C SER A 70 13.10 -19.80 -12.58
N ARG A 71 14.43 -20.01 -12.58
CA ARG A 71 15.34 -19.29 -13.48
C ARG A 71 15.16 -19.72 -14.95
N GLU A 72 14.86 -20.99 -15.21
CA GLU A 72 14.54 -21.51 -16.54
C GLU A 72 13.25 -20.90 -17.08
N LEU A 73 12.19 -20.87 -16.26
CA LEU A 73 10.94 -20.19 -16.62
C LEU A 73 11.17 -18.71 -16.95
N ARG A 74 11.89 -18.00 -16.07
CA ARG A 74 12.25 -16.59 -16.29
C ARG A 74 13.02 -16.39 -17.60
N SER A 75 14.04 -17.22 -17.85
CA SER A 75 14.84 -17.14 -19.06
C SER A 75 13.99 -17.36 -20.33
N THR A 76 13.06 -18.30 -20.27
CA THR A 76 12.10 -18.58 -21.35
C THR A 76 11.21 -17.37 -21.61
N LEU A 77 10.61 -16.77 -20.58
CA LEU A 77 9.72 -15.62 -20.71
C LEU A 77 10.46 -14.38 -21.23
N LEU A 78 11.70 -14.14 -20.80
CA LEU A 78 12.52 -13.01 -21.28
C LEU A 78 12.99 -13.20 -22.73
N GLY A 79 13.14 -14.44 -23.20
CA GLY A 79 13.52 -14.77 -24.57
C GLY A 79 12.40 -14.67 -25.59
N LEU A 80 11.14 -14.58 -25.14
CA LEU A 80 9.99 -14.50 -26.03
C LEU A 80 9.79 -13.07 -26.58
N PRO A 81 9.46 -12.92 -27.88
CA PRO A 81 9.02 -11.65 -28.42
C PRO A 81 7.79 -11.12 -27.70
N SER A 82 7.69 -9.81 -27.51
CA SER A 82 6.57 -9.19 -26.77
C SER A 82 5.19 -9.55 -27.32
N GLY A 83 5.06 -9.85 -28.61
CA GLY A 83 3.80 -10.27 -29.23
C GLY A 83 3.40 -11.71 -28.85
N GLU A 84 4.36 -12.59 -28.62
CA GLU A 84 4.09 -13.98 -28.23
C GLU A 84 3.72 -14.11 -26.76
N LEU A 85 4.25 -13.24 -25.90
CA LEU A 85 3.89 -13.20 -24.47
C LEU A 85 2.40 -12.93 -24.21
N SER A 86 1.67 -12.43 -25.20
CA SER A 86 0.20 -12.19 -25.11
C SER A 86 -0.62 -13.35 -25.70
N SER A 87 0.02 -14.46 -26.13
CA SER A 87 -0.74 -15.61 -26.57
C SER A 87 -1.39 -16.34 -25.38
N VAL A 88 -2.62 -16.76 -25.53
CA VAL A 88 -3.39 -17.46 -24.48
C VAL A 88 -2.69 -18.74 -24.02
N GLU A 89 -2.06 -19.45 -24.93
CA GLU A 89 -1.35 -20.69 -24.64
C GLU A 89 -0.15 -20.44 -23.72
N ILE A 90 0.66 -19.43 -24.03
CA ILE A 90 1.84 -19.07 -23.24
C ILE A 90 1.41 -18.53 -21.87
N ILE A 91 0.36 -17.69 -21.81
CA ILE A 91 -0.19 -17.19 -20.56
C ILE A 91 -0.63 -18.33 -19.66
N ASN A 92 -1.38 -19.30 -20.20
CA ASN A 92 -1.86 -20.45 -19.43
C ASN A 92 -0.68 -21.33 -18.97
N GLN A 93 0.23 -21.68 -19.86
CA GLN A 93 1.40 -22.49 -19.52
C GLN A 93 2.27 -21.82 -18.43
N ALA A 94 2.58 -20.52 -18.58
CA ALA A 94 3.33 -19.77 -17.59
C ALA A 94 2.59 -19.70 -16.25
N THR A 95 1.28 -19.49 -16.26
CA THR A 95 0.44 -19.45 -15.07
C THR A 95 0.46 -20.79 -14.35
N ASP A 96 0.26 -21.90 -15.04
CA ASP A 96 0.22 -23.25 -14.44
C ASP A 96 1.57 -23.61 -13.83
N THR A 97 2.67 -23.27 -14.54
CA THR A 97 4.02 -23.47 -14.02
C THR A 97 4.27 -22.61 -12.76
N LEU A 98 3.88 -21.32 -12.78
CA LEU A 98 4.02 -20.44 -11.62
C LEU A 98 3.20 -20.90 -10.43
N VAL A 99 1.95 -21.33 -10.64
CA VAL A 99 1.09 -21.87 -9.56
C VAL A 99 1.73 -23.11 -8.95
N THR A 100 2.30 -23.99 -9.78
CA THR A 100 2.98 -25.21 -9.32
C THR A 100 4.22 -24.86 -8.49
N LEU A 101 5.08 -23.95 -8.97
CA LEU A 101 6.25 -23.47 -8.26
C LEU A 101 5.88 -22.83 -6.92
N LEU A 102 4.91 -21.92 -6.91
CA LEU A 102 4.45 -21.23 -5.70
C LEU A 102 3.91 -22.20 -4.64
N ASN A 103 3.17 -23.23 -5.04
CA ASN A 103 2.70 -24.26 -4.11
C ASN A 103 3.89 -25.02 -3.52
N ARG A 104 4.84 -25.47 -4.33
CA ARG A 104 6.03 -26.21 -3.87
C ARG A 104 6.91 -25.34 -2.93
N TYR A 105 7.16 -24.10 -3.26
CA TYR A 105 7.88 -23.15 -2.39
C TYR A 105 7.13 -22.89 -1.08
N SER A 106 5.81 -22.71 -1.18
CA SER A 106 4.94 -22.49 -0.02
C SER A 106 4.89 -23.71 0.91
N ASP A 107 4.95 -24.91 0.37
CA ASP A 107 4.98 -26.16 1.16
C ASP A 107 6.30 -26.32 1.92
N ILE A 108 7.41 -25.81 1.38
CA ILE A 108 8.72 -25.87 2.04
C ILE A 108 8.84 -24.77 3.12
N ASN A 109 8.56 -23.51 2.77
CA ASN A 109 8.88 -22.34 3.60
C ASN A 109 7.68 -21.38 3.82
N GLY A 110 6.46 -21.80 3.56
CA GLY A 110 5.26 -20.95 3.75
C GLY A 110 5.33 -19.66 2.92
N THR A 111 5.05 -18.51 3.56
CA THR A 111 5.08 -17.21 2.90
C THR A 111 6.48 -16.77 2.49
N ALA A 112 7.51 -17.13 3.25
CA ALA A 112 8.90 -16.86 2.88
C ALA A 112 9.29 -17.58 1.57
N GLY A 113 8.75 -18.76 1.31
CA GLY A 113 8.91 -19.47 0.04
C GLY A 113 8.28 -18.73 -1.14
N ILE A 114 7.08 -18.16 -0.97
CA ILE A 114 6.42 -17.35 -2.00
C ILE A 114 7.26 -16.11 -2.35
N ASN A 115 7.74 -15.39 -1.33
CA ASN A 115 8.59 -14.23 -1.54
C ASN A 115 9.91 -14.61 -2.23
N HIS A 116 10.52 -15.71 -1.82
CA HIS A 116 11.74 -16.21 -2.46
C HIS A 116 11.51 -16.58 -3.94
N CYS A 117 10.40 -17.25 -4.27
CA CYS A 117 10.01 -17.52 -5.65
C CYS A 117 9.89 -16.21 -6.46
N GLY A 118 9.20 -15.22 -5.89
CA GLY A 118 9.09 -13.88 -6.46
C GLY A 118 10.45 -13.24 -6.71
N ASP A 119 11.36 -13.30 -5.73
CA ASP A 119 12.73 -12.78 -5.85
C ASP A 119 13.54 -13.48 -6.95
N VAL A 120 13.44 -14.80 -7.07
CA VAL A 120 14.14 -15.55 -8.13
C VAL A 120 13.61 -15.21 -9.50
N ILE A 121 12.29 -15.11 -9.66
CA ILE A 121 11.65 -14.76 -10.94
C ILE A 121 11.85 -13.28 -11.26
N ALA A 122 11.66 -12.41 -10.28
CA ALA A 122 11.81 -10.98 -10.44
C ALA A 122 13.27 -10.51 -10.44
N ASN A 123 14.21 -11.32 -10.02
CA ASN A 123 15.63 -11.08 -9.65
C ASN A 123 16.36 -9.85 -10.25
N SER A 124 15.63 -8.92 -10.72
CA SER A 124 16.09 -7.73 -11.41
C SER A 124 15.45 -6.46 -10.93
N CYS A 125 14.46 -6.53 -10.07
CA CYS A 125 13.92 -5.32 -9.43
C CYS A 125 14.82 -4.77 -8.32
N LYS A 126 16.04 -5.29 -8.17
CA LYS A 126 17.08 -4.57 -7.42
C LYS A 126 17.40 -3.28 -8.19
N LEU A 127 17.03 -2.18 -7.58
CA LEU A 127 17.07 -0.78 -7.98
C LEU A 127 18.37 -0.27 -8.64
N SER A 128 19.34 -1.15 -8.96
CA SER A 128 20.66 -0.78 -9.46
C SER A 128 20.88 -1.01 -10.97
N ASP A 129 20.04 -1.78 -11.64
CA ASP A 129 20.23 -2.07 -13.07
C ASP A 129 19.15 -1.41 -13.93
N GLN A 130 19.54 -0.35 -14.62
CA GLN A 130 18.65 0.52 -15.43
C GLN A 130 17.93 -0.18 -16.60
N ASN A 131 18.17 -1.48 -16.84
CA ASN A 131 17.59 -2.24 -17.95
C ASN A 131 16.72 -3.44 -17.51
N ASN A 132 16.49 -3.61 -16.23
CA ASN A 132 15.79 -4.80 -15.72
C ASN A 132 14.28 -4.57 -15.63
N LYS A 133 13.59 -4.84 -16.72
CA LYS A 133 12.14 -4.91 -16.76
C LYS A 133 11.66 -6.17 -16.04
N PHE A 134 10.57 -6.05 -15.26
CA PHE A 134 9.91 -7.20 -14.65
C PHE A 134 9.52 -8.21 -15.75
N PRO A 135 9.92 -9.49 -15.63
CA PRO A 135 9.81 -10.45 -16.73
C PRO A 135 8.37 -10.86 -17.06
N LEU A 136 7.45 -10.70 -16.10
CA LEU A 136 6.05 -11.07 -16.29
C LEU A 136 5.25 -9.90 -16.84
N ASN A 137 4.44 -10.17 -17.87
CA ASN A 137 3.48 -9.19 -18.35
C ASN A 137 2.22 -9.16 -17.44
N GLU A 138 1.43 -8.11 -17.57
CA GLU A 138 0.22 -7.90 -16.77
C GLU A 138 -0.82 -9.02 -16.94
N GLU A 139 -0.86 -9.67 -18.10
CA GLU A 139 -1.83 -10.73 -18.41
C GLU A 139 -1.47 -12.01 -17.66
N ILE A 140 -0.18 -12.39 -17.63
CA ILE A 140 0.32 -13.52 -16.84
C ILE A 140 0.06 -13.28 -15.35
N VAL A 141 0.40 -12.08 -14.84
CA VAL A 141 0.17 -11.74 -13.43
C VAL A 141 -1.33 -11.77 -13.10
N THR A 142 -2.17 -11.25 -13.98
CA THR A 142 -3.63 -11.28 -13.78
C THR A 142 -4.16 -12.71 -13.75
N SER A 143 -3.69 -13.58 -14.62
CA SER A 143 -4.06 -14.99 -14.66
C SER A 143 -3.57 -15.72 -13.41
N LEU A 144 -2.32 -15.50 -13.01
CA LEU A 144 -1.71 -16.05 -11.80
C LEU A 144 -2.51 -15.68 -10.55
N VAL A 145 -2.82 -14.41 -10.38
CA VAL A 145 -3.61 -13.91 -9.24
C VAL A 145 -4.97 -14.58 -9.18
N LYS A 146 -5.68 -14.68 -10.30
CA LYS A 146 -6.99 -15.34 -10.37
C LYS A 146 -6.92 -16.83 -10.06
N SER A 147 -5.88 -17.51 -10.49
CA SER A 147 -5.71 -18.95 -10.29
C SER A 147 -5.25 -19.28 -8.87
N TYR A 148 -4.37 -18.48 -8.28
CA TYR A 148 -3.79 -18.75 -6.97
C TYR A 148 -4.61 -18.18 -5.81
N LEU A 149 -5.18 -16.98 -5.93
CA LEU A 149 -5.98 -16.36 -4.88
C LEU A 149 -7.41 -16.88 -4.87
N THR A 150 -7.60 -18.02 -4.24
CA THR A 150 -8.92 -18.58 -3.95
C THR A 150 -9.44 -18.11 -2.59
N SER A 151 -10.69 -18.38 -2.27
CA SER A 151 -11.26 -18.12 -0.94
C SER A 151 -10.52 -18.86 0.19
N ALA A 152 -9.87 -19.98 -0.13
CA ALA A 152 -9.08 -20.79 0.81
C ALA A 152 -7.67 -20.23 1.06
N THR A 153 -7.17 -19.32 0.22
CA THR A 153 -5.82 -18.73 0.38
C THR A 153 -5.80 -17.82 1.60
N GLY A 154 -4.94 -18.12 2.58
CA GLY A 154 -4.79 -17.32 3.80
C GLY A 154 -4.24 -15.91 3.50
N ALA A 155 -4.53 -14.96 4.40
CA ALA A 155 -4.17 -13.54 4.24
C ALA A 155 -2.66 -13.33 4.01
N LEU A 156 -1.79 -13.98 4.78
CA LEU A 156 -0.33 -13.83 4.64
C LEU A 156 0.19 -14.34 3.29
N ARG A 157 -0.37 -15.45 2.78
CA ARG A 157 -0.01 -15.95 1.44
C ARG A 157 -0.50 -15.00 0.34
N ALA A 158 -1.67 -14.40 0.53
CA ALA A 158 -2.21 -13.41 -0.40
C ALA A 158 -1.34 -12.14 -0.44
N ILE A 159 -0.91 -11.63 0.72
CA ILE A 159 0.02 -10.50 0.83
C ILE A 159 1.33 -10.84 0.11
N ALA A 160 1.96 -11.97 0.44
CA ALA A 160 3.23 -12.37 -0.18
C ALA A 160 3.13 -12.49 -1.72
N LEU A 161 2.03 -13.05 -2.25
CA LEU A 161 1.81 -13.12 -3.69
C LEU A 161 1.66 -11.71 -4.32
N MET A 162 0.89 -10.83 -3.70
CA MET A 162 0.67 -9.47 -4.20
C MET A 162 1.96 -8.65 -4.17
N GLU A 163 2.77 -8.78 -3.11
CA GLU A 163 4.09 -8.13 -2.99
C GLU A 163 5.08 -8.64 -4.03
N ALA A 164 5.09 -9.95 -4.26
CA ALA A 164 6.03 -10.57 -5.19
C ALA A 164 5.71 -10.30 -6.67
N PHE A 165 4.43 -10.23 -7.06
CA PHE A 165 4.04 -10.24 -8.47
C PHE A 165 3.21 -9.03 -8.92
N VAL A 166 2.42 -8.41 -8.06
CA VAL A 166 1.58 -7.25 -8.43
C VAL A 166 2.28 -5.93 -8.11
N LEU A 167 2.87 -5.81 -6.93
CA LEU A 167 3.57 -4.59 -6.51
C LEU A 167 4.67 -4.16 -7.48
N PRO A 168 5.52 -5.05 -8.04
CA PRO A 168 6.54 -4.66 -9.02
C PRO A 168 5.96 -3.94 -10.23
N LEU A 169 4.80 -4.36 -10.76
CA LEU A 169 4.12 -3.69 -11.87
C LEU A 169 3.69 -2.26 -11.53
N VAL A 170 3.30 -2.03 -10.27
CA VAL A 170 2.93 -0.68 -9.79
C VAL A 170 4.18 0.18 -9.57
N LEU A 171 5.26 -0.41 -9.07
CA LEU A 171 6.52 0.30 -8.84
C LEU A 171 7.22 0.68 -10.15
N GLU A 172 7.09 -0.11 -11.23
CA GLU A 172 7.60 0.25 -12.56
C GLU A 172 7.00 1.56 -13.11
N MET A 173 5.84 2.01 -12.58
CA MET A 173 5.26 3.32 -12.93
C MET A 173 6.05 4.49 -12.34
N ASN A 174 6.94 4.23 -11.38
CA ASN A 174 7.84 5.21 -10.76
C ASN A 174 9.27 4.65 -10.66
N PRO A 175 10.00 4.56 -11.77
CA PRO A 175 11.36 4.05 -11.74
C PRO A 175 12.23 4.97 -10.86
N VAL A 176 12.73 4.41 -9.76
CA VAL A 176 13.59 5.10 -8.79
C VAL A 176 14.93 5.44 -9.45
N GLY A 177 15.43 6.66 -9.24
CA GLY A 177 16.74 7.10 -9.72
C GLY A 177 16.75 7.56 -11.18
N THR A 178 15.59 7.73 -11.79
CA THR A 178 15.54 8.28 -13.15
C THR A 178 15.90 9.76 -13.17
N THR A 179 16.87 10.09 -14.01
CA THR A 179 17.18 11.49 -14.34
C THR A 179 15.95 12.17 -14.95
N THR A 180 15.87 13.50 -14.85
CA THR A 180 14.77 14.30 -15.39
C THR A 180 14.38 13.99 -16.84
N ALA A 181 15.29 13.42 -17.62
CA ALA A 181 15.03 12.98 -19.01
C ALA A 181 14.18 11.68 -19.07
N GLN A 182 14.36 10.76 -18.12
CA GLN A 182 13.62 9.49 -18.05
C GLN A 182 12.26 9.65 -17.36
N ALA A 183 12.09 10.68 -16.53
CA ALA A 183 10.78 11.02 -15.94
C ALA A 183 9.69 11.25 -17.00
N LYS A 184 10.07 11.58 -18.24
CA LYS A 184 9.17 11.72 -19.40
C LYS A 184 8.63 10.38 -19.92
N GLN A 185 9.16 9.24 -19.49
CA GLN A 185 8.72 7.91 -19.92
C GLN A 185 7.77 7.22 -18.93
N GLN A 186 7.37 7.89 -17.85
CA GLN A 186 6.36 7.35 -16.94
C GLN A 186 5.06 7.07 -17.70
N LYS A 187 4.54 5.85 -17.57
CA LYS A 187 3.31 5.43 -18.23
C LYS A 187 2.17 5.33 -17.22
N PRO A 188 0.94 5.73 -17.59
CA PRO A 188 -0.22 5.48 -16.75
C PRO A 188 -0.48 3.97 -16.65
N ALA A 189 -1.12 3.54 -15.54
CA ALA A 189 -1.56 2.17 -15.39
C ALA A 189 -2.46 1.76 -16.56
N SER A 190 -2.26 0.54 -17.04
CA SER A 190 -3.14 -0.06 -18.03
C SER A 190 -4.55 -0.28 -17.46
N ARG A 191 -5.51 -0.54 -18.33
CA ARG A 191 -6.85 -0.94 -17.91
C ARG A 191 -6.83 -2.29 -17.20
N SER A 192 -6.00 -3.22 -17.66
CA SER A 192 -5.84 -4.55 -17.09
C SER A 192 -5.33 -4.48 -15.65
N LEU A 193 -4.22 -3.78 -15.42
CA LEU A 193 -3.65 -3.57 -14.08
C LEU A 193 -4.64 -2.84 -13.16
N THR A 194 -5.32 -1.81 -13.66
CA THR A 194 -6.34 -1.09 -12.89
C THR A 194 -7.47 -2.02 -12.47
N SER A 195 -8.00 -2.84 -13.41
CA SER A 195 -9.08 -3.80 -13.12
C SER A 195 -8.63 -4.88 -12.13
N LEU A 196 -7.40 -5.36 -12.25
CA LEU A 196 -6.82 -6.33 -11.31
C LEU A 196 -6.80 -5.76 -9.90
N ILE A 197 -6.25 -4.56 -9.71
CA ILE A 197 -6.13 -3.96 -8.37
C ILE A 197 -7.50 -3.60 -7.79
N VAL A 198 -8.45 -3.14 -8.61
CA VAL A 198 -9.84 -2.91 -8.17
C VAL A 198 -10.49 -4.21 -7.70
N SER A 199 -10.28 -5.32 -8.40
CA SER A 199 -10.78 -6.63 -7.98
C SER A 199 -10.14 -7.08 -6.66
N LEU A 200 -8.83 -6.95 -6.53
CA LEU A 200 -8.12 -7.24 -5.28
C LEU A 200 -8.60 -6.38 -4.11
N ALA A 201 -8.81 -5.08 -4.35
CA ALA A 201 -9.32 -4.16 -3.34
C ALA A 201 -10.74 -4.49 -2.88
N ARG A 202 -11.56 -5.07 -3.75
CA ARG A 202 -12.90 -5.57 -3.41
C ARG A 202 -12.85 -6.89 -2.64
N ASP A 203 -12.09 -7.85 -3.16
CA ASP A 203 -12.12 -9.24 -2.70
C ASP A 203 -11.22 -9.47 -1.47
N ARG A 204 -10.12 -8.68 -1.35
CA ARG A 204 -9.09 -8.76 -0.32
C ARG A 204 -8.62 -7.36 0.11
N PRO A 205 -9.52 -6.51 0.68
CA PRO A 205 -9.24 -5.09 0.87
C PRO A 205 -8.05 -4.79 1.80
N MET A 206 -7.90 -5.53 2.90
CA MET A 206 -6.82 -5.30 3.88
C MET A 206 -5.47 -5.74 3.30
N GLU A 207 -5.44 -6.92 2.69
CA GLU A 207 -4.24 -7.46 2.05
C GLU A 207 -3.78 -6.59 0.88
N CYS A 208 -4.72 -6.06 0.09
CA CYS A 208 -4.43 -5.12 -1.00
C CYS A 208 -3.83 -3.81 -0.48
N VAL A 209 -4.34 -3.30 0.66
CA VAL A 209 -3.76 -2.12 1.33
C VAL A 209 -2.33 -2.39 1.76
N ASP A 210 -2.08 -3.48 2.47
CA ASP A 210 -0.77 -3.79 3.04
C ASP A 210 0.26 -4.16 1.97
N ALA A 211 -0.12 -4.95 0.97
CA ALA A 211 0.79 -5.47 -0.05
C ALA A 211 1.03 -4.54 -1.24
N ILE A 212 0.07 -3.68 -1.59
CA ILE A 212 0.14 -2.88 -2.82
C ILE A 212 0.05 -1.39 -2.54
N LEU A 213 -1.05 -0.95 -1.87
CA LEU A 213 -1.34 0.49 -1.81
C LEU A 213 -0.37 1.25 -0.92
N VAL A 214 -0.07 0.73 0.28
CA VAL A 214 0.89 1.36 1.20
C VAL A 214 2.31 1.32 0.64
N PRO A 215 2.87 0.16 0.20
CA PRO A 215 4.22 0.11 -0.33
C PRO A 215 4.43 0.96 -1.59
N SER A 216 3.38 1.22 -2.37
CA SER A 216 3.47 2.12 -3.54
C SER A 216 3.44 3.61 -3.17
N MET A 217 3.15 3.97 -1.91
CA MET A 217 3.00 5.35 -1.43
C MET A 217 4.07 5.77 -0.43
N VAL A 218 4.76 4.80 0.17
CA VAL A 218 5.78 5.03 1.21
C VAL A 218 7.14 4.57 0.67
N PRO A 219 8.23 5.33 0.92
CA PRO A 219 9.55 4.94 0.44
C PRO A 219 9.98 3.59 1.03
N PRO A 220 10.65 2.74 0.24
CA PRO A 220 11.17 1.47 0.72
C PRO A 220 12.23 1.70 1.82
N LEU A 221 12.21 0.85 2.86
CA LEU A 221 13.10 0.97 4.03
C LEU A 221 14.58 0.80 3.66
N THR A 222 14.87 0.04 2.61
CA THR A 222 16.24 -0.38 2.25
C THR A 222 17.08 0.70 1.57
N ASN A 223 16.47 1.73 0.99
CA ASN A 223 17.17 2.80 0.31
C ASN A 223 16.71 4.15 0.84
N ALA A 224 17.57 4.81 1.58
CA ALA A 224 17.35 6.18 2.05
C ALA A 224 17.47 7.18 0.86
N ILE A 225 16.54 7.08 -0.10
CA ILE A 225 16.40 8.09 -1.14
C ILE A 225 15.61 9.22 -0.51
N GLU A 226 16.32 10.24 -0.05
CA GLU A 226 15.72 11.40 0.63
C GLU A 226 14.63 12.08 -0.20
N ASP A 227 14.75 12.01 -1.53
CA ASP A 227 13.84 12.65 -2.48
C ASP A 227 12.79 11.71 -3.09
N TRP A 228 12.60 10.51 -2.51
CA TRP A 228 11.56 9.63 -3.02
C TRP A 228 10.16 10.20 -2.79
N GLU A 229 9.35 10.17 -3.82
CA GLU A 229 7.92 10.53 -3.76
C GLU A 229 7.12 9.65 -4.73
N PRO A 230 5.87 9.31 -4.37
CA PRO A 230 5.03 8.53 -5.26
C PRO A 230 4.75 9.30 -6.56
N SER A 231 4.79 8.59 -7.69
CA SER A 231 4.52 9.21 -8.98
C SER A 231 3.07 9.65 -9.12
N ARG A 232 2.83 10.60 -10.03
CA ARG A 232 1.48 11.00 -10.40
C ARG A 232 0.61 9.80 -10.79
N PHE A 233 1.17 8.85 -11.54
CA PHE A 233 0.41 7.71 -12.06
C PHE A 233 0.06 6.69 -10.97
N GLN A 234 0.94 6.48 -9.98
CA GLN A 234 0.61 5.69 -8.79
C GLN A 234 -0.55 6.33 -8.01
N CYS A 235 -0.48 7.64 -7.75
CA CYS A 235 -1.56 8.37 -7.08
C CYS A 235 -2.87 8.32 -7.88
N GLU A 236 -2.80 8.40 -9.21
CA GLU A 236 -3.98 8.29 -10.07
C GLU A 236 -4.59 6.89 -10.05
N LEU A 237 -3.76 5.83 -10.11
CA LEU A 237 -4.20 4.44 -9.98
C LEU A 237 -4.95 4.22 -8.67
N ILE A 238 -4.35 4.59 -7.53
CA ILE A 238 -4.99 4.45 -6.21
C ILE A 238 -6.28 5.29 -6.14
N SER A 239 -6.28 6.50 -6.70
CA SER A 239 -7.48 7.33 -6.77
C SER A 239 -8.61 6.70 -7.59
N ARG A 240 -8.28 5.93 -8.64
CA ARG A 240 -9.26 5.14 -9.41
C ARG A 240 -9.80 3.99 -8.57
N VAL A 241 -8.94 3.27 -7.85
CA VAL A 241 -9.35 2.20 -6.92
C VAL A 241 -10.32 2.77 -5.87
N LEU A 242 -10.00 3.90 -5.24
CA LEU A 242 -10.86 4.54 -4.25
C LEU A 242 -12.21 4.99 -4.81
N ARG A 243 -12.30 5.33 -6.10
CA ARG A 243 -13.51 5.84 -6.76
C ARG A 243 -14.32 4.78 -7.51
N ALA A 244 -13.90 3.53 -7.50
CA ALA A 244 -14.56 2.44 -8.24
C ALA A 244 -15.98 2.06 -7.72
N GLY A 245 -16.62 2.92 -6.93
CA GLY A 245 -17.99 2.77 -6.47
C GLY A 245 -18.16 1.63 -5.46
N ARG A 246 -19.11 0.72 -5.71
CA ARG A 246 -19.36 -0.44 -4.83
C ARG A 246 -18.19 -1.42 -4.81
N ASP A 247 -17.38 -1.45 -5.85
CA ASP A 247 -16.18 -2.28 -5.98
C ASP A 247 -14.93 -1.60 -5.40
N SER A 248 -15.08 -0.49 -4.68
CA SER A 248 -13.98 0.21 -4.03
C SER A 248 -13.64 -0.41 -2.67
N LEU A 249 -12.52 0.04 -2.11
CA LEU A 249 -12.12 -0.30 -0.75
C LEU A 249 -13.24 -0.01 0.27
N SER A 250 -13.40 -0.89 1.24
CA SER A 250 -14.30 -0.66 2.38
C SER A 250 -13.84 0.54 3.21
N SER A 251 -14.75 1.16 3.96
CA SER A 251 -14.42 2.28 4.85
C SER A 251 -13.35 1.91 5.88
N GLN A 252 -13.36 0.67 6.37
CA GLN A 252 -12.34 0.17 7.30
C GLN A 252 -10.97 0.02 6.64
N ALA A 253 -10.92 -0.49 5.41
CA ALA A 253 -9.66 -0.58 4.66
C ALA A 253 -9.09 0.81 4.30
N ILE A 254 -9.95 1.80 4.04
CA ILE A 254 -9.50 3.19 3.85
C ILE A 254 -8.95 3.78 5.16
N ALA A 255 -9.58 3.47 6.31
CA ALA A 255 -9.04 3.87 7.60
C ALA A 255 -7.65 3.26 7.85
N HIS A 256 -7.52 1.95 7.64
CA HIS A 256 -6.25 1.24 7.76
C HIS A 256 -5.18 1.81 6.81
N PHE A 257 -5.54 2.11 5.56
CA PHE A 257 -4.64 2.76 4.60
C PHE A 257 -4.13 4.11 5.12
N LEU A 258 -5.01 4.98 5.63
CA LEU A 258 -4.61 6.28 6.20
C LEU A 258 -3.74 6.12 7.44
N GLU A 259 -4.04 5.15 8.32
CA GLU A 259 -3.21 4.85 9.49
C GLU A 259 -1.78 4.45 9.11
N LYS A 260 -1.63 3.64 8.08
CA LYS A 260 -0.31 3.23 7.57
C LYS A 260 0.44 4.34 6.85
N LEU A 261 -0.26 5.23 6.16
CA LEU A 261 0.35 6.38 5.48
C LEU A 261 0.80 7.50 6.44
N LEU A 262 0.22 7.55 7.64
CA LEU A 262 0.46 8.58 8.66
C LEU A 262 0.90 7.91 9.97
N PRO A 263 2.06 7.27 10.00
CA PRO A 263 2.52 6.55 11.17
C PRO A 263 2.73 7.50 12.34
N THR A 264 2.44 7.01 13.55
CA THR A 264 2.61 7.76 14.80
C THR A 264 4.04 7.73 15.32
N ASP A 265 4.80 6.72 14.93
CA ASP A 265 6.19 6.57 15.33
C ASP A 265 7.08 7.56 14.60
N VAL A 266 7.97 8.20 15.35
CA VAL A 266 8.89 9.24 14.82
C VAL A 266 9.84 8.65 13.77
N ASP A 267 10.21 7.39 13.93
CA ASP A 267 11.13 6.68 13.03
C ASP A 267 10.43 6.07 11.81
N ALA A 268 9.10 6.00 11.82
CA ALA A 268 8.33 5.45 10.71
C ALA A 268 8.13 6.49 9.60
N ARG A 269 8.49 6.10 8.39
CA ARG A 269 8.34 6.97 7.23
C ARG A 269 6.87 7.03 6.81
N GLY A 270 6.33 8.25 6.78
CA GLY A 270 4.98 8.52 6.27
C GLY A 270 4.99 8.90 4.80
N VAL A 271 3.79 9.06 4.26
CA VAL A 271 3.61 9.58 2.90
C VAL A 271 4.10 11.03 2.79
N LYS A 272 4.86 11.34 1.76
CA LYS A 272 5.27 12.71 1.45
C LYS A 272 4.07 13.50 0.90
N TRP A 273 3.82 14.68 1.45
CA TRP A 273 2.72 15.54 1.03
C TRP A 273 3.12 16.32 -0.23
N THR A 274 2.53 15.94 -1.36
CA THR A 274 2.82 16.52 -2.67
C THR A 274 1.53 16.91 -3.39
N ASP A 275 1.65 17.62 -4.49
CA ASP A 275 0.52 17.97 -5.36
C ASP A 275 -0.24 16.74 -5.90
N HIS A 276 0.35 15.55 -5.85
CA HIS A 276 -0.27 14.31 -6.31
C HIS A 276 -0.90 13.52 -5.17
N THR A 277 -0.31 13.56 -3.97
CA THR A 277 -0.82 12.82 -2.80
C THR A 277 -2.00 13.52 -2.13
N MET A 278 -2.03 14.86 -2.10
CA MET A 278 -3.11 15.60 -1.45
C MET A 278 -4.52 15.33 -2.02
N PRO A 279 -4.74 15.28 -3.35
CA PRO A 279 -6.05 14.89 -3.89
C PRO A 279 -6.48 13.48 -3.51
N LEU A 280 -5.50 12.55 -3.39
CA LEU A 280 -5.75 11.19 -2.95
C LEU A 280 -6.21 11.17 -1.49
N LEU A 281 -5.48 11.82 -0.57
CA LEU A 281 -5.85 11.96 0.83
C LEU A 281 -7.23 12.63 0.98
N THR A 282 -7.51 13.68 0.18
CA THR A 282 -8.82 14.33 0.12
C THR A 282 -9.93 13.36 -0.28
N THR A 283 -9.66 12.48 -1.26
CA THR A 283 -10.61 11.44 -1.68
C THR A 283 -10.88 10.46 -0.55
N CYS A 284 -9.86 10.04 0.19
CA CYS A 284 -10.01 9.19 1.39
C CYS A 284 -10.90 9.86 2.45
N LEU A 285 -10.60 11.12 2.82
CA LEU A 285 -11.38 11.84 3.83
C LEU A 285 -12.85 12.06 3.42
N ASN A 286 -13.11 12.28 2.14
CA ASN A 286 -14.48 12.46 1.63
C ASN A 286 -15.33 11.19 1.74
N ARG A 287 -14.71 10.02 1.82
CA ARG A 287 -15.36 8.73 2.08
C ARG A 287 -15.74 8.55 3.56
N ARG A 288 -15.33 9.46 4.44
CA ARG A 288 -15.56 9.45 5.87
C ARG A 288 -15.24 8.11 6.55
N PRO A 289 -14.03 7.53 6.34
CA PRO A 289 -13.66 6.32 7.06
C PRO A 289 -13.64 6.56 8.58
N PRO A 290 -13.85 5.52 9.40
CA PRO A 290 -13.81 5.62 10.86
C PRO A 290 -12.36 5.78 11.33
N LEU A 291 -11.84 7.02 11.36
CA LEU A 291 -10.47 7.31 11.78
C LEU A 291 -10.37 7.41 13.31
N SER A 292 -9.28 6.90 13.86
CA SER A 292 -8.93 7.10 15.27
C SER A 292 -8.57 8.57 15.53
N GLY A 293 -8.79 9.03 16.76
CA GLY A 293 -8.39 10.38 17.18
C GLY A 293 -6.89 10.64 16.99
N VAL A 294 -6.06 9.61 17.06
CA VAL A 294 -4.61 9.68 16.87
C VAL A 294 -4.26 10.04 15.42
N VAL A 295 -4.88 9.36 14.43
CA VAL A 295 -4.67 9.67 13.01
C VAL A 295 -5.11 11.09 12.67
N ILE A 296 -6.26 11.51 13.21
CA ILE A 296 -6.78 12.87 12.99
C ILE A 296 -5.86 13.92 13.61
N ALA A 297 -5.36 13.67 14.83
CA ALA A 297 -4.38 14.54 15.48
C ALA A 297 -3.10 14.63 14.66
N ARG A 298 -2.60 13.49 14.14
CA ARG A 298 -1.40 13.45 13.28
C ARG A 298 -1.60 14.25 11.99
N MET A 299 -2.75 14.09 11.31
CA MET A 299 -3.05 14.90 10.12
C MET A 299 -3.09 16.39 10.45
N ALA A 300 -3.62 16.79 11.59
CA ALA A 300 -3.63 18.17 12.03
C ALA A 300 -2.21 18.69 12.29
N ASP A 301 -1.34 17.89 12.93
CA ASP A 301 0.05 18.24 13.18
C ASP A 301 0.84 18.41 11.88
N GLU A 302 0.64 17.53 10.90
CA GLU A 302 1.25 17.66 9.56
C GLU A 302 0.80 18.96 8.86
N ILE A 303 -0.48 19.33 8.97
CA ILE A 303 -0.99 20.61 8.41
C ILE A 303 -0.32 21.80 9.10
N ILE A 304 -0.19 21.78 10.43
CA ILE A 304 0.45 22.84 11.21
C ILE A 304 1.92 22.94 10.82
N ASP A 305 2.60 21.82 10.68
CA ASP A 305 4.01 21.73 10.32
C ASP A 305 4.27 22.27 8.90
N VAL A 306 3.46 21.88 7.93
CA VAL A 306 3.52 22.41 6.55
C VAL A 306 3.30 23.93 6.52
N LEU A 307 2.44 24.47 7.39
CA LEU A 307 2.18 25.89 7.51
C LEU A 307 3.16 26.59 8.47
N SER A 308 4.15 25.89 9.03
CA SER A 308 5.11 26.51 9.93
C SER A 308 6.05 27.48 9.18
N PRO A 309 6.50 28.57 9.81
CA PRO A 309 7.39 29.55 9.17
C PRO A 309 8.76 28.97 8.83
N ILE A 310 9.18 27.88 9.48
CA ILE A 310 10.49 27.25 9.30
C ILE A 310 10.52 26.46 7.98
N LYS A 311 9.39 25.82 7.59
CA LYS A 311 9.29 25.00 6.38
C LYS A 311 8.78 25.75 5.15
N CYS A 312 8.58 27.06 5.22
CA CYS A 312 8.10 28.02 4.19
C CYS A 312 7.98 27.40 2.77
N ASN A 313 7.00 26.53 2.58
CA ASN A 313 6.84 25.71 1.40
C ASN A 313 5.84 26.35 0.44
N SER A 314 5.96 26.05 -0.85
CA SER A 314 4.97 26.44 -1.89
C SER A 314 3.53 25.99 -1.58
N MET A 315 3.35 25.11 -0.59
CA MET A 315 2.07 24.53 -0.15
C MET A 315 1.08 25.56 0.41
N GLU A 316 1.54 26.67 0.99
CA GLU A 316 0.68 27.74 1.48
C GLU A 316 -0.24 28.33 0.39
N LYS A 317 0.17 28.24 -0.88
CA LYS A 317 -0.58 28.69 -2.06
C LYS A 317 -1.33 27.54 -2.76
N SER A 318 -1.14 26.30 -2.33
CA SER A 318 -1.73 25.15 -2.99
C SER A 318 -3.23 25.04 -2.69
N MET A 319 -4.04 25.08 -3.76
CA MET A 319 -5.48 24.84 -3.65
C MET A 319 -5.80 23.39 -3.24
N LYS A 320 -4.96 22.43 -3.64
CA LYS A 320 -5.11 21.02 -3.28
C LYS A 320 -4.90 20.83 -1.77
N PHE A 321 -3.89 21.50 -1.22
CA PHE A 321 -3.65 21.52 0.21
C PHE A 321 -4.81 22.16 0.99
N ALA A 322 -5.28 23.31 0.53
CA ALA A 322 -6.43 23.99 1.14
C ALA A 322 -7.70 23.12 1.10
N THR A 323 -7.92 22.38 0.00
CA THR A 323 -9.05 21.46 -0.13
C THR A 323 -8.94 20.27 0.85
N LEU A 324 -7.76 19.69 1.00
CA LEU A 324 -7.48 18.64 1.99
C LEU A 324 -7.74 19.16 3.41
N PHE A 325 -7.21 20.31 3.76
CA PHE A 325 -7.42 20.94 5.05
C PHE A 325 -8.93 21.18 5.33
N ASN A 326 -9.64 21.76 4.37
CA ASN A 326 -11.08 21.97 4.50
C ASN A 326 -11.85 20.65 4.66
N ALA A 327 -11.47 19.59 3.93
CA ALA A 327 -12.07 18.27 4.08
C ALA A 327 -11.86 17.72 5.49
N LEU A 328 -10.66 17.83 6.06
CA LEU A 328 -10.38 17.39 7.44
C LEU A 328 -11.27 18.15 8.44
N VAL A 329 -11.33 19.48 8.36
CA VAL A 329 -12.11 20.31 9.29
C VAL A 329 -13.61 20.02 9.19
N THR A 330 -14.14 19.88 7.97
CA THR A 330 -15.59 19.70 7.76
C THR A 330 -16.07 18.28 8.06
N LYS A 331 -15.22 17.27 7.88
CA LYS A 331 -15.60 15.85 8.07
C LYS A 331 -15.29 15.32 9.48
N TYR A 332 -14.28 15.88 10.13
CA TYR A 332 -13.72 15.37 11.39
C TYR A 332 -13.62 16.46 12.48
N GLY A 333 -14.44 17.52 12.39
CA GLY A 333 -14.39 18.65 13.32
C GLY A 333 -14.57 18.26 14.78
N SER A 334 -15.48 17.33 15.09
CA SER A 334 -15.70 16.85 16.45
C SER A 334 -14.47 16.14 17.02
N GLN A 335 -13.81 15.30 16.21
CA GLN A 335 -12.60 14.60 16.61
C GLN A 335 -11.41 15.57 16.75
N LEU A 336 -11.29 16.58 15.88
CA LEU A 336 -10.29 17.65 16.01
C LEU A 336 -10.47 18.41 17.34
N LYS A 337 -11.72 18.68 17.74
CA LYS A 337 -12.03 19.30 19.02
C LYS A 337 -11.61 18.38 20.18
N SER A 338 -11.99 17.11 20.13
CA SER A 338 -11.61 16.12 21.16
C SER A 338 -10.08 15.95 21.26
N ALA A 339 -9.37 16.06 20.16
CA ALA A 339 -7.91 16.00 20.09
C ALA A 339 -7.21 17.32 20.45
N SER A 340 -7.96 18.37 20.85
CA SER A 340 -7.42 19.71 21.17
C SER A 340 -6.61 20.36 20.05
N LYS A 341 -6.93 20.03 18.77
CA LYS A 341 -6.21 20.55 17.59
C LYS A 341 -6.86 21.78 16.95
N VAL A 342 -8.05 22.21 17.44
CA VAL A 342 -8.80 23.33 16.83
C VAL A 342 -8.05 24.65 16.99
N ASP A 343 -7.58 25.00 18.19
CA ASP A 343 -6.87 26.26 18.43
C ASP A 343 -5.54 26.36 17.68
N PRO A 344 -4.64 25.32 17.69
CA PRO A 344 -3.43 25.33 16.88
C PRO A 344 -3.71 25.50 15.37
N LEU A 345 -4.76 24.86 14.86
CA LEU A 345 -5.16 25.03 13.45
C LEU A 345 -5.65 26.43 13.16
N ILE A 346 -6.42 27.09 14.06
CA ILE A 346 -6.83 28.49 13.91
C ILE A 346 -5.62 29.42 13.82
N GLU A 347 -4.57 29.18 14.59
CA GLU A 347 -3.33 29.94 14.56
C GLU A 347 -2.53 29.72 13.25
N ALA A 348 -2.61 28.53 12.66
CA ALA A 348 -1.94 28.20 11.42
C ALA A 348 -2.63 28.75 10.15
N VAL A 349 -3.98 28.79 10.11
CA VAL A 349 -4.76 29.18 8.93
C VAL A 349 -4.38 30.52 8.32
N PRO A 350 -4.03 31.61 9.08
CA PRO A 350 -3.64 32.91 8.47
C PRO A 350 -2.45 32.81 7.50
N ARG A 351 -1.64 31.77 7.62
CA ARG A 351 -0.50 31.53 6.73
C ARG A 351 -0.93 30.91 5.38
N LEU A 352 -2.13 30.37 5.30
CA LEU A 352 -2.68 29.81 4.07
C LEU A 352 -3.09 30.92 3.11
N LYS A 353 -2.37 31.08 2.01
CA LYS A 353 -2.53 32.15 1.01
C LYS A 353 -3.51 31.76 -0.11
N THR A 354 -4.65 31.15 0.25
CA THR A 354 -5.70 30.77 -0.70
C THR A 354 -7.03 31.41 -0.30
N PHE A 355 -7.98 31.52 -1.24
CA PHE A 355 -9.31 32.05 -0.92
C PHE A 355 -10.08 31.17 0.07
N MET A 356 -9.72 29.89 0.22
CA MET A 356 -10.35 28.95 1.17
C MET A 356 -10.00 29.26 2.64
N SER A 357 -8.97 30.05 2.91
CA SER A 357 -8.55 30.37 4.29
C SER A 357 -9.69 30.96 5.13
N LYS A 358 -10.52 31.84 4.57
CA LYS A 358 -11.70 32.41 5.24
C LYS A 358 -12.73 31.34 5.60
N THR A 359 -13.04 30.43 4.67
CA THR A 359 -14.01 29.35 4.87
C THR A 359 -13.52 28.40 5.97
N ILE A 360 -12.25 27.98 5.92
CA ILE A 360 -11.60 27.11 6.91
C ILE A 360 -11.63 27.79 8.30
N THR A 361 -11.25 29.07 8.38
CA THR A 361 -11.30 29.84 9.63
C THR A 361 -12.71 29.87 10.22
N THR A 362 -13.73 30.11 9.38
CA THR A 362 -15.13 30.14 9.83
C THR A 362 -15.57 28.77 10.35
N SER A 363 -15.20 27.71 9.66
CA SER A 363 -15.50 26.32 10.08
C SER A 363 -14.83 25.97 11.40
N LEU A 364 -13.55 26.29 11.57
CA LEU A 364 -12.81 26.05 12.83
C LEU A 364 -13.39 26.85 13.99
N LYS A 365 -13.76 28.13 13.79
CA LYS A 365 -14.39 28.96 14.84
C LYS A 365 -15.74 28.41 15.31
N LYS A 366 -16.48 27.70 14.46
CA LYS A 366 -17.74 27.04 14.86
C LYS A 366 -17.51 25.79 15.73
N LEU A 367 -16.30 25.22 15.69
CA LEU A 367 -15.92 24.06 16.49
C LEU A 367 -15.41 24.44 17.88
N LYS A 368 -14.93 25.67 18.04
CA LYS A 368 -14.50 26.21 19.32
C LYS A 368 -15.68 26.36 20.30
#